data_1929dade864b0a31e01632c326282523
#
_entry.id   1929dade864b0a31e01632c326282523
#
_cell.length_a   1.000
_cell.length_b   1.000
_cell.length_c   1.000
_cell.angle_alpha   90.00
_cell.angle_beta   90.00
_cell.angle_gamma   90.00
#
_symmetry.space_group_name_H-M   'P 1'
#
loop_
_entity.id
_entity.type
_entity.pdbx_description
1 polymer ?
#
loop_
_entity_poly.entity_id
_entity_poly.type
_entity_poly.pdbx_seq_one_letter_code
_entity_poly.pdbx_strand_id
1 'polypeptide(L)'
;VAEEATGEPPRTDGDRQAERDRMCEEQLAAPTDQRVPVVDARVLQAMRRVPREKFVDPELAARAYDDAPLAIGREQTISQPYMVGKMTELLELDAPAPGAAAPKVLEIGTGSGYQAAVLAALGARVFTVERDPELARTAARRLQELGYAVTARCADGFAGWPEEAPFEAIVVAAAPEEVPRELERQLADGGRLVVPVGPRDGDQELRQIRRRGDRFQETRLFPVRFVPMTGDAGRTG
;
A
#
# COMPACT_ATOMS: atom_id res chain seq x y z
N VAL A 1 -29.53 9.29 37.90
CA VAL A 1 -29.91 9.34 36.51
C VAL A 1 -28.78 8.68 35.75
N ALA A 2 -28.98 7.44 35.31
CA ALA A 2 -28.01 6.71 34.49
C ALA A 2 -28.10 7.24 33.07
N GLU A 3 -26.99 7.69 32.55
CA GLU A 3 -26.82 8.12 31.15
C GLU A 3 -26.80 6.82 30.29
N GLU A 4 -27.91 6.59 29.58
CA GLU A 4 -27.98 5.51 28.60
C GLU A 4 -26.98 5.78 27.49
N ALA A 5 -25.91 4.97 27.44
CA ALA A 5 -25.02 4.92 26.33
C ALA A 5 -25.81 4.40 25.11
N THR A 6 -26.25 5.30 24.23
CA THR A 6 -26.81 4.96 22.91
C THR A 6 -25.68 4.48 21.99
N GLY A 7 -25.17 3.30 22.28
CA GLY A 7 -24.20 2.62 21.42
C GLY A 7 -24.92 2.07 20.20
N GLU A 8 -24.51 2.52 19.02
CA GLU A 8 -24.92 1.90 17.75
C GLU A 8 -24.61 0.38 17.82
N PRO A 9 -25.53 -0.50 17.38
CA PRO A 9 -25.31 -1.94 17.45
C PRO A 9 -24.03 -2.31 16.65
N PRO A 10 -23.32 -3.36 17.06
CA PRO A 10 -22.11 -3.79 16.34
C PRO A 10 -22.47 -4.15 14.89
N ARG A 11 -21.70 -3.58 13.94
CA ARG A 11 -21.92 -3.80 12.51
C ARG A 11 -21.68 -5.27 12.15
N THR A 12 -22.57 -5.84 11.35
CA THR A 12 -22.46 -7.21 10.86
C THR A 12 -21.43 -7.33 9.73
N ASP A 13 -21.02 -8.55 9.37
CA ASP A 13 -20.15 -8.79 8.20
C ASP A 13 -20.79 -8.30 6.90
N GLY A 14 -22.13 -8.39 6.78
CA GLY A 14 -22.89 -7.86 5.64
C GLY A 14 -22.81 -6.34 5.54
N ASP A 15 -22.91 -5.63 6.66
CA ASP A 15 -22.79 -4.17 6.71
C ASP A 15 -21.38 -3.74 6.28
N ARG A 16 -20.36 -4.46 6.75
CA ARG A 16 -18.96 -4.23 6.38
C ARG A 16 -18.69 -4.48 4.90
N GLN A 17 -19.32 -5.49 4.31
CA GLN A 17 -19.21 -5.74 2.87
C GLN A 17 -19.85 -4.60 2.07
N ALA A 18 -21.01 -4.12 2.47
CA ALA A 18 -21.66 -2.98 1.82
C ALA A 18 -20.83 -1.69 1.90
N GLU A 19 -20.15 -1.46 3.04
CA GLU A 19 -19.22 -0.33 3.18
C GLU A 19 -18.01 -0.45 2.24
N ARG A 20 -17.43 -1.66 2.09
CA ARG A 20 -16.33 -1.91 1.14
C ARG A 20 -16.76 -1.67 -0.31
N ASP A 21 -17.94 -2.16 -0.67
CA ASP A 21 -18.46 -2.01 -2.02
C ASP A 21 -18.68 -0.52 -2.33
N ARG A 22 -19.28 0.22 -1.42
CA ARG A 22 -19.48 1.67 -1.54
C ARG A 22 -18.14 2.41 -1.65
N MET A 23 -17.16 2.10 -0.80
CA MET A 23 -15.81 2.66 -0.89
C MET A 23 -15.23 2.46 -2.30
N CYS A 24 -15.33 1.26 -2.85
CA CYS A 24 -14.81 0.97 -4.19
C CYS A 24 -15.57 1.70 -5.28
N GLU A 25 -16.87 1.86 -5.17
CA GLU A 25 -17.71 2.54 -6.16
C GLU A 25 -17.53 4.06 -6.12
N GLU A 26 -17.67 4.66 -4.94
CA GLU A 26 -17.74 6.12 -4.79
C GLU A 26 -16.37 6.80 -4.65
N GLN A 27 -15.39 6.13 -4.02
CA GLN A 27 -14.08 6.73 -3.78
C GLN A 27 -13.04 6.32 -4.82
N LEU A 28 -13.11 5.09 -5.37
CA LEU A 28 -12.12 4.58 -6.29
C LEU A 28 -12.57 4.65 -7.75
N ALA A 29 -13.70 4.00 -8.08
CA ALA A 29 -14.15 3.87 -9.46
C ALA A 29 -14.82 5.14 -10.00
N ALA A 30 -15.50 5.90 -9.15
CA ALA A 30 -16.20 7.13 -9.54
C ALA A 30 -16.02 8.23 -8.48
N PRO A 31 -14.79 8.69 -8.19
CA PRO A 31 -14.57 9.77 -7.21
C PRO A 31 -15.28 11.04 -7.67
N THR A 32 -15.90 11.74 -6.73
CA THR A 32 -16.69 12.96 -7.01
C THR A 32 -15.85 14.21 -7.18
N ASP A 33 -14.57 14.13 -6.88
CA ASP A 33 -13.58 15.20 -7.08
C ASP A 33 -12.79 14.99 -8.39
N GLN A 34 -11.75 15.79 -8.60
CA GLN A 34 -10.93 15.74 -9.82
C GLN A 34 -9.91 14.61 -9.87
N ARG A 35 -9.97 13.64 -8.95
CA ARG A 35 -9.06 12.48 -8.95
C ARG A 35 -9.33 11.59 -10.16
N VAL A 36 -8.25 11.01 -10.70
CA VAL A 36 -8.36 10.04 -11.81
C VAL A 36 -8.90 8.72 -11.27
N PRO A 37 -10.03 8.20 -11.78
CA PRO A 37 -10.60 6.94 -11.33
C PRO A 37 -9.64 5.77 -11.38
N VAL A 38 -9.81 4.80 -10.47
CA VAL A 38 -9.22 3.46 -10.55
C VAL A 38 -10.11 2.65 -11.50
N VAL A 39 -9.56 2.20 -12.61
CA VAL A 39 -10.30 1.50 -13.67
C VAL A 39 -9.95 0.01 -13.82
N ASP A 40 -8.83 -0.45 -13.22
CA ASP A 40 -8.49 -1.89 -13.22
C ASP A 40 -9.48 -2.66 -12.34
N ALA A 41 -10.34 -3.44 -13.00
CA ALA A 41 -11.36 -4.25 -12.32
C ALA A 41 -10.77 -5.26 -11.32
N ARG A 42 -9.54 -5.74 -11.54
CA ARG A 42 -8.85 -6.68 -10.63
C ARG A 42 -8.44 -5.97 -9.34
N VAL A 43 -7.96 -4.73 -9.46
CA VAL A 43 -7.63 -3.89 -8.29
C VAL A 43 -8.90 -3.60 -7.50
N LEU A 44 -9.98 -3.16 -8.15
CA LEU A 44 -11.26 -2.92 -7.49
C LEU A 44 -11.79 -4.19 -6.81
N GLN A 45 -11.64 -5.36 -7.44
CA GLN A 45 -12.03 -6.63 -6.84
C GLN A 45 -11.16 -7.00 -5.63
N ALA A 46 -9.85 -6.78 -5.69
CA ALA A 46 -8.96 -6.99 -4.55
C ALA A 46 -9.34 -6.09 -3.37
N MET A 47 -9.58 -4.80 -3.63
CA MET A 47 -10.02 -3.83 -2.61
C MET A 47 -11.36 -4.22 -1.97
N ARG A 48 -12.32 -4.80 -2.72
CA ARG A 48 -13.59 -5.33 -2.19
C ARG A 48 -13.42 -6.57 -1.30
N ARG A 49 -12.38 -7.37 -1.53
CA ARG A 49 -12.12 -8.60 -0.76
C ARG A 49 -11.41 -8.35 0.56
N VAL A 50 -10.53 -7.35 0.61
CA VAL A 50 -9.69 -7.12 1.79
C VAL A 50 -10.43 -6.30 2.84
N PRO A 51 -10.67 -6.84 4.05
CA PRO A 51 -11.44 -6.18 5.12
C PRO A 51 -10.60 -5.10 5.80
N ARG A 52 -10.66 -3.86 5.30
CA ARG A 52 -9.84 -2.75 5.77
C ARG A 52 -10.01 -2.47 7.26
N GLU A 53 -11.19 -2.70 7.82
CA GLU A 53 -11.48 -2.55 9.26
C GLU A 53 -10.64 -3.47 10.15
N LYS A 54 -10.08 -4.55 9.59
CA LYS A 54 -9.16 -5.44 10.32
C LYS A 54 -7.72 -4.91 10.37
N PHE A 55 -7.43 -3.82 9.66
CA PHE A 55 -6.09 -3.21 9.58
C PHE A 55 -5.97 -1.87 10.31
N VAL A 56 -7.00 -1.47 11.02
CA VAL A 56 -7.03 -0.31 11.91
C VAL A 56 -7.26 -0.75 13.35
N ASP A 57 -7.05 0.17 14.29
CA ASP A 57 -7.39 -0.10 15.69
C ASP A 57 -8.91 -0.27 15.85
N PRO A 58 -9.38 -1.12 16.79
CA PRO A 58 -10.81 -1.37 16.99
C PRO A 58 -11.66 -0.11 17.17
N GLU A 59 -11.11 0.91 17.83
CA GLU A 59 -11.77 2.21 18.06
C GLU A 59 -11.98 2.98 16.74
N LEU A 60 -11.16 2.75 15.73
CA LEU A 60 -11.25 3.35 14.41
C LEU A 60 -12.01 2.49 13.40
N ALA A 61 -12.43 1.28 13.76
CA ALA A 61 -13.08 0.35 12.84
C ALA A 61 -14.36 0.93 12.20
N ALA A 62 -15.09 1.79 12.91
CA ALA A 62 -16.26 2.48 12.36
C ALA A 62 -15.91 3.46 11.23
N ARG A 63 -14.68 3.95 11.19
CA ARG A 63 -14.15 4.91 10.22
C ARG A 63 -13.25 4.28 9.17
N ALA A 64 -13.09 2.96 9.18
CA ALA A 64 -12.14 2.26 8.31
C ALA A 64 -12.35 2.55 6.82
N TYR A 65 -13.56 2.89 6.43
CA TYR A 65 -13.95 3.16 5.05
C TYR A 65 -14.11 4.65 4.72
N ASP A 66 -13.71 5.55 5.65
CA ASP A 66 -13.62 6.99 5.37
C ASP A 66 -12.59 7.21 4.23
N ASP A 67 -12.86 8.19 3.37
CA ASP A 67 -11.96 8.59 2.29
C ASP A 67 -10.77 9.43 2.81
N ALA A 68 -10.09 8.90 3.81
CA ALA A 68 -9.00 9.55 4.53
C ALA A 68 -7.96 8.53 5.04
N PRO A 69 -6.73 8.98 5.30
CA PRO A 69 -5.77 8.19 6.07
C PRO A 69 -6.22 8.12 7.54
N LEU A 70 -5.94 7.01 8.22
CA LEU A 70 -6.20 6.82 9.65
C LEU A 70 -4.91 6.49 10.40
N ALA A 71 -4.80 6.96 11.64
CA ALA A 71 -3.66 6.65 12.48
C ALA A 71 -3.61 5.15 12.83
N ILE A 72 -2.39 4.60 12.84
CA ILE A 72 -2.10 3.21 13.25
C ILE A 72 -1.07 3.15 14.39
N GLY A 73 -0.88 4.28 15.06
CA GLY A 73 0.15 4.44 16.07
C GLY A 73 1.53 4.81 15.51
N ARG A 74 2.48 5.11 16.39
CA ARG A 74 3.88 5.40 16.05
C ARG A 74 4.05 6.50 14.98
N GLU A 75 3.18 7.49 15.00
CA GLU A 75 3.12 8.58 14.00
C GLU A 75 2.93 8.10 12.55
N GLN A 76 2.45 6.86 12.37
CA GLN A 76 2.17 6.29 11.06
C GLN A 76 0.66 6.20 10.79
N THR A 77 0.33 6.07 9.51
CA THR A 77 -1.06 5.97 9.06
C THR A 77 -1.26 4.81 8.09
N ILE A 78 -2.45 4.22 8.09
CA ILE A 78 -2.93 3.47 6.94
C ILE A 78 -3.36 4.48 5.87
N SER A 79 -2.83 4.35 4.66
CA SER A 79 -3.13 5.27 3.56
C SER A 79 -4.62 5.31 3.22
N GLN A 80 -5.09 6.46 2.72
CA GLN A 80 -6.44 6.63 2.18
C GLN A 80 -6.78 5.50 1.19
N PRO A 81 -8.02 4.97 1.19
CA PRO A 81 -8.41 3.87 0.30
C PRO A 81 -8.09 4.14 -1.18
N TYR A 82 -8.42 5.35 -1.66
CA TYR A 82 -8.10 5.77 -3.02
C TYR A 82 -6.60 5.63 -3.34
N MET A 83 -5.72 6.06 -2.44
CA MET A 83 -4.28 5.98 -2.66
C MET A 83 -3.79 4.54 -2.76
N VAL A 84 -4.29 3.63 -1.91
CA VAL A 84 -3.96 2.20 -1.98
C VAL A 84 -4.38 1.61 -3.32
N GLY A 85 -5.62 1.84 -3.75
CA GLY A 85 -6.13 1.37 -5.04
C GLY A 85 -5.35 1.97 -6.21
N LYS A 86 -5.12 3.28 -6.21
CA LYS A 86 -4.44 3.98 -7.30
C LYS A 86 -2.97 3.59 -7.43
N MET A 87 -2.24 3.50 -6.32
CA MET A 87 -0.85 3.03 -6.35
C MET A 87 -0.77 1.57 -6.81
N THR A 88 -1.71 0.71 -6.41
CA THR A 88 -1.78 -0.68 -6.88
C THR A 88 -2.04 -0.74 -8.39
N GLU A 89 -2.96 0.06 -8.92
CA GLU A 89 -3.23 0.14 -10.36
C GLU A 89 -2.00 0.61 -11.16
N LEU A 90 -1.28 1.61 -10.64
CA LEU A 90 -0.08 2.15 -11.27
C LEU A 90 1.11 1.17 -11.30
N LEU A 91 1.07 0.08 -10.56
CA LEU A 91 2.03 -1.01 -10.71
C LEU A 91 1.83 -1.77 -12.04
N GLU A 92 0.66 -1.65 -12.67
CA GLU A 92 0.29 -2.28 -13.95
C GLU A 92 0.68 -3.78 -13.97
N LEU A 93 0.35 -4.49 -12.90
CA LEU A 93 0.66 -5.91 -12.79
C LEU A 93 -0.17 -6.70 -13.79
N ASP A 94 0.50 -7.45 -14.66
CA ASP A 94 -0.18 -8.37 -15.55
C ASP A 94 -0.82 -9.52 -14.75
N ALA A 95 -1.99 -9.97 -15.21
CA ALA A 95 -2.52 -11.23 -14.71
C ALA A 95 -1.56 -12.36 -15.14
N PRO A 96 -1.11 -13.24 -14.22
CA PRO A 96 -0.23 -14.32 -14.62
C PRO A 96 -0.94 -15.23 -15.64
N ALA A 97 -0.25 -15.58 -16.71
CA ALA A 97 -0.74 -16.56 -17.64
C ALA A 97 -0.96 -17.91 -16.91
N PRO A 98 -1.89 -18.77 -17.38
CA PRO A 98 -2.10 -20.08 -16.78
C PRO A 98 -0.79 -20.86 -16.65
N GLY A 99 -0.41 -21.25 -15.43
CA GLY A 99 0.84 -21.95 -15.13
C GLY A 99 2.08 -21.08 -14.99
N ALA A 100 1.99 -19.76 -15.22
CA ALA A 100 3.10 -18.85 -14.94
C ALA A 100 3.18 -18.52 -13.44
N ALA A 101 4.40 -18.17 -12.99
CA ALA A 101 4.59 -17.70 -11.60
C ALA A 101 3.86 -16.38 -11.37
N ALA A 102 3.35 -16.19 -10.16
CA ALA A 102 2.78 -14.93 -9.72
C ALA A 102 3.84 -13.81 -9.74
N PRO A 103 3.46 -12.57 -10.14
CA PRO A 103 4.40 -11.45 -10.15
C PRO A 103 4.93 -11.17 -8.75
N LYS A 104 6.25 -10.99 -8.64
CA LYS A 104 6.93 -10.68 -7.39
C LYS A 104 6.87 -9.18 -7.13
N VAL A 105 6.29 -8.79 -6.01
CA VAL A 105 6.09 -7.38 -5.64
C VAL A 105 6.77 -7.09 -4.31
N LEU A 106 7.53 -5.99 -4.26
CA LEU A 106 8.09 -5.45 -3.02
C LEU A 106 7.27 -4.24 -2.55
N GLU A 107 6.87 -4.26 -1.30
CA GLU A 107 6.32 -3.10 -0.60
C GLU A 107 7.35 -2.55 0.39
N ILE A 108 7.53 -1.24 0.40
CA ILE A 108 8.32 -0.51 1.39
C ILE A 108 7.38 0.31 2.27
N GLY A 109 7.42 0.05 3.58
CA GLY A 109 6.51 0.62 4.56
C GLY A 109 5.26 -0.24 4.75
N THR A 110 5.40 -1.39 5.39
CA THR A 110 4.29 -2.34 5.67
C THR A 110 3.16 -1.68 6.47
N GLY A 111 3.52 -0.84 7.46
CA GLY A 111 2.59 -0.14 8.33
C GLY A 111 1.55 -1.10 8.96
N SER A 112 0.28 -0.94 8.58
CA SER A 112 -0.81 -1.83 9.04
C SER A 112 -0.82 -3.21 8.39
N GLY A 113 -0.19 -3.37 7.21
CA GLY A 113 -0.25 -4.54 6.35
C GLY A 113 -1.37 -4.49 5.28
N TYR A 114 -2.16 -3.43 5.21
CA TYR A 114 -3.31 -3.35 4.31
C TYR A 114 -2.93 -3.36 2.82
N GLN A 115 -1.93 -2.57 2.42
CA GLN A 115 -1.43 -2.55 1.05
C GLN A 115 -0.86 -3.93 0.64
N ALA A 116 -0.08 -4.59 1.53
CA ALA A 116 0.41 -5.95 1.32
C ALA A 116 -0.74 -6.96 1.11
N ALA A 117 -1.82 -6.85 1.92
CA ALA A 117 -2.99 -7.71 1.78
C ALA A 117 -3.71 -7.49 0.44
N VAL A 118 -3.85 -6.23 -0.02
CA VAL A 118 -4.44 -5.91 -1.33
C VAL A 118 -3.61 -6.49 -2.47
N LEU A 119 -2.28 -6.37 -2.42
CA LEU A 119 -1.37 -6.96 -3.40
C LEU A 119 -1.46 -8.50 -3.42
N ALA A 120 -1.54 -9.13 -2.25
CA ALA A 120 -1.73 -10.59 -2.15
C ALA A 120 -3.11 -11.02 -2.69
N ALA A 121 -4.18 -10.25 -2.42
CA ALA A 121 -5.52 -10.51 -2.95
C ALA A 121 -5.60 -10.30 -4.48
N LEU A 122 -4.72 -9.49 -5.06
CA LEU A 122 -4.54 -9.32 -6.50
C LEU A 122 -3.82 -10.51 -7.15
N GLY A 123 -3.23 -11.39 -6.34
CA GLY A 123 -2.52 -12.58 -6.80
C GLY A 123 -1.00 -12.41 -6.91
N ALA A 124 -0.42 -11.37 -6.34
CA ALA A 124 1.02 -11.17 -6.32
C ALA A 124 1.71 -12.03 -5.25
N ARG A 125 2.97 -12.40 -5.49
CA ARG A 125 3.90 -12.89 -4.47
C ARG A 125 4.53 -11.68 -3.77
N VAL A 126 4.05 -11.39 -2.56
CA VAL A 126 4.36 -10.14 -1.85
C VAL A 126 5.50 -10.29 -0.88
N PHE A 127 6.47 -9.39 -0.98
CA PHE A 127 7.52 -9.11 -0.01
C PHE A 127 7.27 -7.72 0.57
N THR A 128 7.42 -7.54 1.87
CA THR A 128 7.22 -6.25 2.50
C THR A 128 8.29 -5.96 3.55
N VAL A 129 8.74 -4.70 3.58
CA VAL A 129 9.77 -4.22 4.50
C VAL A 129 9.21 -3.13 5.39
N GLU A 130 9.35 -3.29 6.70
CA GLU A 130 8.98 -2.31 7.71
C GLU A 130 10.18 -2.02 8.60
N ARG A 131 10.42 -0.74 8.88
CA ARG A 131 11.53 -0.34 9.73
C ARG A 131 11.22 -0.43 11.21
N ASP A 132 9.98 -0.07 11.60
CA ASP A 132 9.57 -0.15 13.00
C ASP A 132 9.30 -1.61 13.41
N PRO A 133 10.04 -2.15 14.41
CA PRO A 133 9.93 -3.56 14.78
C PRO A 133 8.55 -3.94 15.34
N GLU A 134 7.84 -2.99 15.94
CA GLU A 134 6.52 -3.25 16.52
C GLU A 134 5.45 -3.30 15.43
N LEU A 135 5.49 -2.35 14.47
CA LEU A 135 4.62 -2.39 13.30
C LEU A 135 4.89 -3.63 12.46
N ALA A 136 6.17 -3.95 12.19
CA ALA A 136 6.54 -5.16 11.44
C ALA A 136 5.96 -6.44 12.05
N ARG A 137 6.12 -6.62 13.37
CA ARG A 137 5.59 -7.78 14.08
C ARG A 137 4.07 -7.83 14.08
N THR A 138 3.42 -6.67 14.31
CA THR A 138 1.96 -6.59 14.38
C THR A 138 1.33 -6.84 13.01
N ALA A 139 1.89 -6.25 11.95
CA ALA A 139 1.42 -6.45 10.58
C ALA A 139 1.62 -7.90 10.12
N ALA A 140 2.79 -8.50 10.37
CA ALA A 140 3.08 -9.88 10.00
C ALA A 140 2.09 -10.85 10.66
N ARG A 141 1.82 -10.68 11.97
CA ARG A 141 0.83 -11.49 12.69
C ARG A 141 -0.57 -11.31 12.10
N ARG A 142 -1.01 -10.08 11.87
CA ARG A 142 -2.32 -9.75 11.29
C ARG A 142 -2.51 -10.37 9.91
N LEU A 143 -1.51 -10.25 9.03
CA LEU A 143 -1.53 -10.84 7.70
C LEU A 143 -1.67 -12.37 7.76
N GLN A 144 -0.93 -13.01 8.66
CA GLN A 144 -1.00 -14.46 8.88
C GLN A 144 -2.37 -14.89 9.41
N GLU A 145 -2.91 -14.20 10.42
CA GLU A 145 -4.24 -14.48 11.01
C GLU A 145 -5.37 -14.32 9.98
N LEU A 146 -5.23 -13.37 9.06
CA LEU A 146 -6.19 -13.14 7.98
C LEU A 146 -5.94 -14.03 6.73
N GLY A 147 -4.93 -14.90 6.76
CA GLY A 147 -4.65 -15.86 5.69
C GLY A 147 -3.95 -15.29 4.46
N TYR A 148 -3.33 -14.11 4.54
CA TYR A 148 -2.56 -13.53 3.44
C TYR A 148 -1.12 -14.08 3.42
N ALA A 149 -0.73 -14.69 2.29
CA ALA A 149 0.63 -15.19 2.08
C ALA A 149 1.57 -14.03 1.72
N VAL A 150 2.19 -13.41 2.73
CA VAL A 150 3.13 -12.29 2.60
C VAL A 150 4.42 -12.62 3.32
N THR A 151 5.56 -12.36 2.68
CA THR A 151 6.88 -12.48 3.30
C THR A 151 7.29 -11.11 3.85
N ALA A 152 7.34 -10.97 5.16
CA ALA A 152 7.64 -9.72 5.84
C ALA A 152 9.05 -9.71 6.45
N ARG A 153 9.72 -8.55 6.42
CA ARG A 153 11.04 -8.34 7.03
C ARG A 153 11.08 -7.01 7.78
N CYS A 154 11.67 -7.03 8.97
CA CYS A 154 12.00 -5.79 9.69
C CYS A 154 13.40 -5.33 9.25
N ALA A 155 13.47 -4.24 8.47
CA ALA A 155 14.72 -3.71 7.91
C ALA A 155 14.56 -2.26 7.45
N ASP A 156 15.68 -1.63 7.04
CA ASP A 156 15.65 -0.32 6.39
C ASP A 156 15.11 -0.43 4.96
N GLY A 157 14.03 0.32 4.68
CA GLY A 157 13.37 0.33 3.38
C GLY A 157 14.21 0.93 2.25
N PHE A 158 15.17 1.81 2.53
CA PHE A 158 16.06 2.36 1.51
C PHE A 158 16.92 1.30 0.84
N ALA A 159 17.28 0.23 1.54
CA ALA A 159 18.02 -0.90 0.99
C ALA A 159 17.15 -1.83 0.12
N GLY A 160 15.83 -1.74 0.24
CA GLY A 160 14.92 -2.70 -0.39
C GLY A 160 15.13 -4.13 0.13
N TRP A 161 15.12 -5.10 -0.80
CA TRP A 161 15.37 -6.51 -0.50
C TRP A 161 16.21 -7.18 -1.60
N PRO A 162 17.54 -6.91 -1.65
CA PRO A 162 18.41 -7.35 -2.74
C PRO A 162 18.40 -8.87 -2.95
N GLU A 163 18.31 -9.66 -1.86
CA GLU A 163 18.37 -11.12 -1.91
C GLU A 163 17.17 -11.73 -2.64
N GLU A 164 16.06 -10.98 -2.71
CA GLU A 164 14.83 -11.40 -3.39
C GLU A 164 14.64 -10.72 -4.75
N ALA A 165 15.51 -9.76 -5.12
CA ALA A 165 15.43 -9.13 -6.44
C ALA A 165 15.67 -10.15 -7.59
N PRO A 166 15.17 -9.89 -8.80
CA PRO A 166 14.42 -8.71 -9.21
C PRO A 166 12.92 -8.79 -8.89
N PHE A 167 12.25 -7.62 -8.85
CA PHE A 167 10.81 -7.48 -8.63
C PHE A 167 10.12 -6.93 -9.88
N GLU A 168 8.97 -7.50 -10.25
CA GLU A 168 8.12 -6.99 -11.33
C GLU A 168 7.50 -5.63 -10.98
N ALA A 169 7.29 -5.39 -9.68
CA ALA A 169 6.85 -4.10 -9.20
C ALA A 169 7.35 -3.80 -7.78
N ILE A 170 7.52 -2.49 -7.50
CA ILE A 170 7.84 -1.99 -6.16
C ILE A 170 6.87 -0.85 -5.84
N VAL A 171 6.28 -0.86 -4.65
CA VAL A 171 5.44 0.22 -4.12
C VAL A 171 6.05 0.75 -2.82
N VAL A 172 6.12 2.08 -2.69
CA VAL A 172 6.65 2.73 -1.50
C VAL A 172 5.55 3.54 -0.82
N ALA A 173 5.19 3.16 0.41
CA ALA A 173 4.11 3.78 1.19
C ALA A 173 4.58 4.92 2.13
N ALA A 174 5.76 5.45 1.90
CA ALA A 174 6.35 6.59 2.61
C ALA A 174 7.11 7.47 1.61
N ALA A 175 7.28 8.76 1.88
CA ALA A 175 7.92 9.69 0.96
C ALA A 175 9.42 9.86 1.26
N PRO A 176 10.34 9.34 0.42
CA PRO A 176 11.73 9.76 0.41
C PRO A 176 11.85 11.16 -0.25
N GLU A 177 12.91 11.90 0.07
CA GLU A 177 13.21 13.17 -0.59
C GLU A 177 13.57 12.99 -2.06
N GLU A 178 14.26 11.89 -2.38
CA GLU A 178 14.62 11.47 -3.74
C GLU A 178 14.32 9.98 -3.93
N VAL A 179 14.14 9.55 -5.17
CA VAL A 179 13.91 8.13 -5.49
C VAL A 179 15.14 7.31 -5.08
N PRO A 180 14.98 6.28 -4.19
CA PRO A 180 16.11 5.46 -3.78
C PRO A 180 16.63 4.60 -4.95
N ARG A 181 17.88 4.83 -5.37
CA ARG A 181 18.51 4.11 -6.49
C ARG A 181 18.57 2.60 -6.28
N GLU A 182 18.66 2.16 -5.01
CA GLU A 182 18.68 0.74 -4.70
C GLU A 182 17.35 0.05 -5.06
N LEU A 183 16.22 0.76 -4.93
CA LEU A 183 14.91 0.24 -5.34
C LEU A 183 14.80 0.17 -6.87
N GLU A 184 15.30 1.17 -7.59
CA GLU A 184 15.33 1.13 -9.05
C GLU A 184 16.12 -0.06 -9.58
N ARG A 185 17.31 -0.34 -9.01
CA ARG A 185 18.17 -1.47 -9.40
C ARG A 185 17.52 -2.82 -9.17
N GLN A 186 16.62 -2.92 -8.20
CA GLN A 186 15.91 -4.15 -7.86
C GLN A 186 14.67 -4.40 -8.74
N LEU A 187 14.31 -3.50 -9.66
CA LEU A 187 13.26 -3.75 -10.63
C LEU A 187 13.69 -4.79 -11.68
N ALA A 188 12.79 -5.66 -12.07
CA ALA A 188 12.90 -6.46 -13.27
C ALA A 188 12.89 -5.57 -14.52
N ASP A 189 13.38 -6.08 -15.66
CA ASP A 189 13.18 -5.37 -16.94
C ASP A 189 11.68 -5.25 -17.25
N GLY A 190 11.22 -4.05 -17.62
CA GLY A 190 9.81 -3.72 -17.76
C GLY A 190 9.08 -3.44 -16.44
N GLY A 191 9.73 -3.70 -15.29
CA GLY A 191 9.17 -3.49 -13.95
C GLY A 191 8.90 -2.02 -13.62
N ARG A 192 8.05 -1.81 -12.60
CA ARG A 192 7.61 -0.47 -12.20
C ARG A 192 7.82 -0.23 -10.71
N LEU A 193 8.25 0.99 -10.39
CA LEU A 193 8.30 1.51 -9.03
C LEU A 193 7.30 2.67 -8.91
N VAL A 194 6.39 2.60 -7.96
CA VAL A 194 5.45 3.67 -7.61
C VAL A 194 5.84 4.22 -6.25
N VAL A 195 6.17 5.51 -6.20
CA VAL A 195 6.74 6.14 -5.00
C VAL A 195 6.31 7.60 -4.88
N PRO A 196 5.84 8.06 -3.71
CA PRO A 196 5.72 9.48 -3.41
C PRO A 196 7.12 10.07 -3.17
N VAL A 197 7.43 11.21 -3.77
CA VAL A 197 8.76 11.84 -3.64
C VAL A 197 8.60 13.29 -3.25
N GLY A 198 9.36 13.73 -2.28
CA GLY A 198 9.44 15.12 -1.86
C GLY A 198 9.78 15.28 -0.38
N PRO A 199 10.10 16.52 0.05
CA PRO A 199 10.52 16.80 1.42
C PRO A 199 9.36 16.61 2.42
N ARG A 200 9.73 16.39 3.68
CA ARG A 200 8.77 16.18 4.79
C ARG A 200 7.73 17.29 4.91
N ASP A 201 8.18 18.54 4.85
CA ASP A 201 7.35 19.73 5.07
C ASP A 201 7.08 20.51 3.78
N GLY A 202 7.20 19.86 2.62
CA GLY A 202 7.01 20.47 1.32
C GLY A 202 6.09 19.70 0.41
N ASP A 203 6.11 20.07 -0.86
CA ASP A 203 5.32 19.43 -1.90
C ASP A 203 5.87 18.05 -2.22
N GLN A 204 5.01 17.05 -2.15
CA GLN A 204 5.31 15.68 -2.56
C GLN A 204 4.50 15.35 -3.82
N GLU A 205 5.10 14.56 -4.67
CA GLU A 205 4.52 14.14 -5.93
C GLU A 205 4.60 12.63 -6.10
N LEU A 206 3.50 11.99 -6.46
CA LEU A 206 3.54 10.57 -6.80
C LEU A 206 4.25 10.40 -8.14
N ARG A 207 5.21 9.48 -8.18
CA ARG A 207 5.98 9.16 -9.38
C ARG A 207 5.87 7.69 -9.73
N GLN A 208 5.89 7.40 -11.01
CA GLN A 208 6.06 6.06 -11.54
C GLN A 208 7.39 6.00 -12.29
N ILE A 209 8.24 5.04 -11.91
CA ILE A 209 9.49 4.77 -12.60
C ILE A 209 9.34 3.41 -13.31
N ARG A 210 9.68 3.35 -14.59
CA ARG A 210 9.69 2.14 -15.38
C ARG A 210 11.10 1.79 -15.82
N ARG A 211 11.54 0.57 -15.54
CA ARG A 211 12.81 0.06 -16.04
C ARG A 211 12.68 -0.41 -17.49
N ARG A 212 13.64 -0.07 -18.34
CA ARG A 212 13.78 -0.55 -19.72
C ARG A 212 15.26 -0.84 -19.99
N GLY A 213 15.66 -2.09 -19.81
CA GLY A 213 17.07 -2.48 -19.82
C GLY A 213 17.84 -1.74 -18.72
N ASP A 214 18.84 -0.94 -19.11
CA ASP A 214 19.67 -0.15 -18.19
C ASP A 214 19.12 1.28 -17.95
N ARG A 215 17.95 1.61 -18.50
CA ARG A 215 17.35 2.95 -18.39
C ARG A 215 16.15 2.91 -17.48
N PHE A 216 15.96 4.03 -16.75
CA PHE A 216 14.79 4.29 -15.91
C PHE A 216 14.05 5.50 -16.47
N GLN A 217 12.79 5.28 -16.81
CA GLN A 217 11.90 6.33 -17.29
C GLN A 217 11.00 6.76 -16.15
N GLU A 218 11.12 8.01 -15.73
CA GLU A 218 10.28 8.61 -14.67
C GLU A 218 9.10 9.35 -15.30
N THR A 219 7.91 9.16 -14.70
CA THR A 219 6.69 9.91 -14.98
C THR A 219 6.18 10.51 -13.67
N ARG A 220 6.03 11.84 -13.64
CA ARG A 220 5.40 12.56 -12.54
C ARG A 220 3.89 12.55 -12.73
N LEU A 221 3.13 12.25 -11.69
CA LEU A 221 1.70 11.97 -11.82
C LEU A 221 0.85 13.09 -11.22
N PHE A 222 0.81 13.19 -9.91
CA PHE A 222 -0.02 14.17 -9.20
C PHE A 222 0.50 14.43 -7.78
N PRO A 223 0.14 15.59 -7.19
CA PRO A 223 0.51 15.92 -5.81
C PRO A 223 -0.10 14.94 -4.81
N VAL A 224 0.68 14.61 -3.77
CA VAL A 224 0.28 13.70 -2.69
C VAL A 224 0.83 14.17 -1.36
N ARG A 225 0.38 13.53 -0.27
CA ARG A 225 0.97 13.71 1.06
C ARG A 225 1.10 12.37 1.76
N PHE A 226 2.35 11.99 2.03
CA PHE A 226 2.73 10.78 2.76
C PHE A 226 3.60 11.13 3.96
N VAL A 227 3.65 10.22 4.93
CA VAL A 227 4.64 10.25 5.99
C VAL A 227 6.04 10.16 5.39
N PRO A 228 7.05 10.81 5.99
CA PRO A 228 8.42 10.75 5.47
C PRO A 228 8.96 9.32 5.55
N MET A 229 9.68 8.91 4.52
CA MET A 229 10.48 7.70 4.58
C MET A 229 11.67 7.92 5.50
N THR A 230 11.79 7.10 6.54
CA THR A 230 12.86 7.19 7.52
C THR A 230 13.84 6.03 7.34
N GLY A 231 15.14 6.27 7.52
CA GLY A 231 16.19 5.27 7.36
C GLY A 231 17.55 5.88 7.09
N ASP A 232 18.53 5.06 6.85
CA ASP A 232 19.86 5.48 6.45
C ASP A 232 19.89 5.64 4.92
N ALA A 233 19.29 6.74 4.42
CA ALA A 233 19.28 7.09 3.01
C ALA A 233 20.70 7.03 2.41
N GLY A 234 21.12 5.83 1.95
CA GLY A 234 22.36 5.68 1.19
C GLY A 234 23.64 6.17 1.85
N ARG A 235 23.73 6.19 3.18
CA ARG A 235 25.01 6.34 3.90
C ARG A 235 25.82 5.04 3.83
N THR A 236 26.11 4.60 2.62
CA THR A 236 27.25 3.73 2.36
C THR A 236 28.43 4.66 2.12
N GLY A 237 29.31 4.74 3.15
CA GLY A 237 30.59 5.41 3.08
C GLY A 237 31.50 4.84 2.01
#